data_f7969eabcc80902fe66c9a24673faf4a
#
_entry.id   f7969eabcc80902fe66c9a24673faf4a
#
_cell.length_a   1.000
_cell.length_b   1.000
_cell.length_c   1.000
_cell.angle_alpha   90.00
_cell.angle_beta   90.00
_cell.angle_gamma   90.00
#
_symmetry.space_group_name_H-M   'P 1'
#
loop_
_entity.id
_entity.type
_entity.pdbx_description
1 polymer ?
#
loop_
_entity_poly.entity_id
_entity_poly.type
_entity_poly.pdbx_seq_one_letter_code
_entity_poly.pdbx_strand_id
1 'polypeptide(L)' 'MTGKLYIVGVGPGHHDHMTFRAKQVITESDTIVGYETYVNLVQDLIGGKNIHRYAMTQEVERAHQCIDLAKSGKIV' A
#
# COMPACT_ATOMS: atom_id res chain seq x y z
N MET A 1 -18.51 -2.50 -8.96
CA MET A 1 -17.57 -3.62 -8.88
C MET A 1 -16.65 -3.44 -7.70
N THR A 2 -16.52 -4.46 -6.86
CA THR A 2 -15.61 -4.36 -5.71
C THR A 2 -14.18 -4.70 -6.14
N GLY A 3 -13.23 -3.96 -5.62
CA GLY A 3 -11.83 -4.23 -5.83
C GLY A 3 -11.27 -5.19 -4.78
N LYS A 4 -9.99 -5.07 -4.51
CA LYS A 4 -9.29 -5.89 -3.53
C LYS A 4 -8.50 -5.02 -2.59
N LEU A 5 -8.37 -5.45 -1.35
CA LEU A 5 -7.54 -4.82 -0.35
C LEU A 5 -6.52 -5.83 0.16
N TYR A 6 -5.25 -5.48 0.08
CA TYR A 6 -4.15 -6.28 0.62
C TYR A 6 -3.51 -5.54 1.77
N ILE A 7 -3.19 -6.27 2.84
CA ILE A 7 -2.40 -5.73 3.95
C ILE A 7 -1.02 -6.38 3.85
N VAL A 8 0.01 -5.55 3.72
CA VAL A 8 1.36 -6.01 3.39
C VAL A 8 2.36 -5.52 4.44
N GLY A 9 3.14 -6.44 5.00
CA GLY A 9 4.28 -6.11 5.82
C GLY A 9 5.52 -5.95 4.96
N VAL A 10 6.28 -4.87 5.18
CA VAL A 10 7.46 -4.58 4.36
C VAL A 10 8.78 -4.97 5.05
N GLY A 11 8.69 -5.66 6.19
CA GLY A 11 9.88 -6.14 6.91
C GLY A 11 10.73 -5.01 7.46
N PRO A 12 12.05 -5.20 7.57
CA PRO A 12 12.94 -4.23 8.22
C PRO A 12 13.24 -2.98 7.38
N GLY A 13 12.45 -2.69 6.36
CA GLY A 13 12.52 -1.41 5.67
C GLY A 13 13.34 -1.36 4.39
N HIS A 14 13.70 -2.52 3.85
CA HIS A 14 14.36 -2.59 2.55
C HIS A 14 13.69 -3.67 1.70
N HIS A 15 13.45 -3.40 0.42
CA HIS A 15 12.72 -4.33 -0.42
C HIS A 15 13.44 -5.67 -0.62
N ASP A 16 14.75 -5.75 -0.40
CA ASP A 16 15.48 -7.01 -0.44
C ASP A 16 15.07 -7.95 0.69
N HIS A 17 14.47 -7.42 1.76
CA HIS A 17 13.99 -8.18 2.91
C HIS A 17 12.49 -8.51 2.82
N MET A 18 11.82 -8.08 1.76
CA MET A 18 10.41 -8.37 1.57
C MET A 18 10.23 -9.78 1.01
N THR A 19 9.10 -10.40 1.35
CA THR A 19 8.74 -11.67 0.73
C THR A 19 8.44 -11.46 -0.75
N PHE A 20 8.61 -12.52 -1.53
CA PHE A 20 8.25 -12.49 -2.95
C PHE A 20 6.78 -12.12 -3.14
N ARG A 21 5.89 -12.67 -2.31
CA ARG A 21 4.46 -12.38 -2.39
C ARG A 21 4.15 -10.91 -2.09
N ALA A 22 4.84 -10.31 -1.11
CA ALA A 22 4.66 -8.90 -0.80
C ALA A 22 5.02 -8.01 -2.00
N LYS A 23 6.14 -8.27 -2.65
CA LYS A 23 6.55 -7.54 -3.84
C LYS A 23 5.54 -7.69 -4.97
N GLN A 24 5.04 -8.91 -5.17
CA GLN A 24 4.05 -9.20 -6.21
C GLN A 24 2.76 -8.41 -5.98
N VAL A 25 2.24 -8.41 -4.75
CA VAL A 25 1.00 -7.72 -4.41
C VAL A 25 1.15 -6.22 -4.61
N ILE A 26 2.27 -5.63 -4.16
CA ILE A 26 2.52 -4.20 -4.35
C ILE A 26 2.58 -3.86 -5.83
N THR A 27 3.26 -4.67 -6.62
CA THR A 27 3.40 -4.44 -8.06
C THR A 27 2.04 -4.51 -8.78
N GLU A 28 1.17 -5.41 -8.38
CA GLU A 28 -0.15 -5.60 -8.99
C GLU A 28 -1.18 -4.57 -8.54
N SER A 29 -0.98 -3.91 -7.40
CA SER A 29 -1.93 -2.92 -6.89
C SER A 29 -1.88 -1.65 -7.72
N ASP A 30 -3.02 -1.00 -7.90
CA ASP A 30 -3.09 0.29 -8.60
C ASP A 30 -3.03 1.47 -7.63
N THR A 31 -3.27 1.24 -6.34
CA THR A 31 -3.30 2.27 -5.32
C THR A 31 -2.56 1.77 -4.08
N ILE A 32 -1.70 2.62 -3.53
CA ILE A 32 -0.90 2.32 -2.34
C ILE A 32 -1.30 3.28 -1.23
N VAL A 33 -1.56 2.74 -0.05
CA VAL A 33 -1.90 3.53 1.13
C VAL A 33 -0.98 3.11 2.26
N GLY A 34 -0.34 4.07 2.92
CA GLY A 34 0.53 3.72 4.01
C GLY A 34 1.13 4.90 4.74
N TYR A 35 1.84 4.59 5.83
CA TYR A 35 2.62 5.57 6.55
C TYR A 35 3.78 6.03 5.65
N GLU A 36 3.99 7.33 5.61
CA GLU A 36 4.93 7.97 4.68
C GLU A 36 6.32 7.31 4.64
N THR A 37 6.89 7.00 5.80
CA THR A 37 8.21 6.40 5.87
C THR A 37 8.25 5.04 5.17
N TYR A 38 7.25 4.20 5.41
CA TYR A 38 7.21 2.87 4.79
C TYR A 38 6.91 2.93 3.29
N VAL A 39 6.08 3.87 2.87
CA VAL A 39 5.81 4.07 1.44
C VAL A 39 7.09 4.46 0.72
N ASN A 40 7.89 5.35 1.31
CA ASN A 40 9.14 5.79 0.71
C ASN A 40 10.18 4.64 0.59
N LEU A 41 10.14 3.67 1.49
CA LEU A 41 11.06 2.53 1.44
C LEU A 41 10.81 1.61 0.24
N VAL A 42 9.63 1.64 -0.34
CA VAL A 42 9.27 0.78 -1.47
C VAL A 42 8.96 1.60 -2.73
N GLN A 43 9.39 2.85 -2.79
CA GLN A 43 9.01 3.75 -3.87
C GLN A 43 9.47 3.27 -5.26
N ASP A 44 10.50 2.45 -5.34
CA ASP A 44 10.94 1.87 -6.59
C ASP A 44 9.97 0.83 -7.16
N LEU A 45 9.05 0.32 -6.31
CA LEU A 45 8.03 -0.65 -6.72
C LEU A 45 6.68 0.00 -7.02
N ILE A 46 6.51 1.28 -6.70
CA ILE A 46 5.20 1.94 -6.74
C ILE A 46 5.12 3.10 -7.73
N GLY A 47 6.11 3.24 -8.60
CA GLY A 47 6.10 4.30 -9.61
C GLY A 47 4.89 4.20 -10.52
N GLY A 48 4.23 5.34 -10.76
CA GLY A 48 3.05 5.40 -11.62
C GLY A 48 1.74 5.02 -10.94
N LYS A 49 1.76 4.66 -9.66
CA LYS A 49 0.54 4.31 -8.93
C LYS A 49 -0.03 5.51 -8.19
N ASN A 50 -1.32 5.42 -7.82
CA ASN A 50 -1.93 6.39 -6.92
C ASN A 50 -1.44 6.13 -5.50
N ILE A 51 -0.87 7.12 -4.86
CA ILE A 51 -0.23 6.95 -3.57
C ILE A 51 -0.85 7.90 -2.56
N HIS A 52 -1.30 7.33 -1.44
CA HIS A 52 -1.86 8.08 -0.31
C HIS A 52 -0.94 7.89 0.90
N ARG A 53 -0.24 8.94 1.29
CA ARG A 53 0.67 8.92 2.42
C ARG A 53 0.02 9.50 3.65
N TYR A 54 0.22 8.86 4.78
CA TYR A 54 -0.35 9.29 6.05
C TYR A 54 0.73 9.44 7.11
N ALA A 55 0.48 10.35 8.05
CA ALA A 55 1.32 10.48 9.23
C ALA A 55 1.02 9.33 10.21
N MET A 56 1.95 9.09 11.14
CA MET A 56 1.87 7.97 12.08
C MET A 56 0.59 7.99 12.94
N THR A 57 0.01 9.16 13.19
CA THR A 57 -1.18 9.30 14.05
C THR A 57 -2.50 9.11 13.30
N GLN A 58 -2.46 8.73 12.04
CA GLN A 58 -3.65 8.68 11.19
C GLN A 58 -4.06 7.25 10.80
N GLU A 59 -3.85 6.28 11.69
CA GLU A 59 -4.15 4.87 11.38
C GLU A 59 -5.62 4.63 11.08
N VAL A 60 -6.53 5.28 11.81
CA VAL A 60 -7.98 5.08 11.63
C VAL A 60 -8.41 5.62 10.27
N GLU A 61 -8.00 6.83 9.92
CA GLU A 61 -8.30 7.45 8.64
C GLU A 61 -7.72 6.63 7.49
N ARG A 62 -6.51 6.13 7.66
CA ARG A 62 -5.85 5.30 6.66
C ARG A 62 -6.62 4.01 6.40
N ALA A 63 -7.07 3.34 7.47
CA ALA A 63 -7.86 2.12 7.34
C ALA A 63 -9.19 2.37 6.64
N HIS A 64 -9.88 3.43 7.00
CA HIS A 64 -11.15 3.81 6.34
C HIS A 64 -10.94 4.09 4.86
N GLN A 65 -9.90 4.82 4.52
CA GLN A 65 -9.61 5.12 3.12
C GLN A 65 -9.32 3.85 2.31
N CYS A 66 -8.58 2.91 2.87
CA CYS A 66 -8.31 1.64 2.20
C CYS A 66 -9.60 0.90 1.85
N ILE A 67 -10.54 0.86 2.78
CA ILE A 67 -11.83 0.20 2.58
C ILE A 67 -12.63 0.93 1.49
N ASP A 68 -12.69 2.25 1.54
CA ASP A 68 -13.44 3.04 0.57
C ASP A 68 -12.88 2.89 -0.84
N LEU A 69 -11.56 2.90 -0.99
CA LEU A 69 -10.91 2.71 -2.28
C LEU A 69 -11.20 1.32 -2.85
N ALA A 70 -11.13 0.29 -2.02
CA ALA A 70 -11.43 -1.07 -2.47
C ALA A 70 -12.88 -1.21 -2.88
N LYS A 71 -13.80 -0.60 -2.14
CA LYS A 71 -15.22 -0.60 -2.50
C LYS A 71 -15.50 0.09 -3.82
N SER A 72 -14.68 1.06 -4.20
CA SER A 72 -14.83 1.76 -5.47
C SER A 72 -14.27 0.99 -6.67
N GLY A 73 -13.72 -0.19 -6.45
CA GLY A 73 -13.25 -1.07 -7.52
C GLY A 73 -11.73 -1.09 -7.69
N LYS A 74 -10.97 -0.41 -6.83
CA LYS A 74 -9.51 -0.34 -6.95
C LYS A 74 -8.83 -1.52 -6.28
N ILE A 75 -7.65 -1.86 -6.74
CA ILE A 75 -6.77 -2.83 -6.08
C ILE A 75 -5.80 -2.04 -5.20
N VAL A 76 -5.95 -2.16 -3.87
CA VAL A 76 -5.29 -1.31 -2.88
C VAL A 76 -4.27 -2.11 -2.08
#